data_18a47450cc2168f56df6918560b285fb
#
_entry.id   18a47450cc2168f56df6918560b285fb
#
_cell.length_a   1.000
_cell.length_b   1.000
_cell.length_c   1.000
_cell.angle_alpha   90.00
_cell.angle_beta   90.00
_cell.angle_gamma   90.00
#
_symmetry.space_group_name_H-M   'P 1'
#
loop_
_entity.id
_entity.type
_entity.pdbx_description
1 polymer ?
#
loop_
_entity_poly.entity_id
_entity_poly.type
_entity_poly.pdbx_seq_one_letter_code
_entity_poly.pdbx_strand_id
1 'polypeptide(L)'
;YQLQTIDIYRTLSLQSAPSSNSLIVWPETAAPFYFQQHNAMQSAVVDIAINSRSALLFGSPSYERHREYISYMNSAFLLKPDGTLSGRYDKVHLVPYGEYVPLRSLFPFIGKLVAGVGDFKSGKGYYPLTIDEHHLGVLICYEGILPDAAREYKRRNAELLVNITN
;
A
#
# COMPACT_ATOMS: atom_id res chain seq x y z
N TYR A 1 -18.42 8.50 -1.15
CA TYR A 1 -17.49 8.11 -0.07
C TYR A 1 -16.03 8.13 -0.51
N GLN A 2 -15.61 7.37 -1.55
CA GLN A 2 -14.23 7.29 -2.01
C GLN A 2 -13.66 8.64 -2.46
N LEU A 3 -14.40 9.41 -3.26
CA LEU A 3 -14.00 10.75 -3.69
C LEU A 3 -13.84 11.71 -2.51
N GLN A 4 -14.75 11.68 -1.55
CA GLN A 4 -14.65 12.50 -0.34
C GLN A 4 -13.39 12.19 0.47
N THR A 5 -13.02 10.91 0.59
CA THR A 5 -11.78 10.50 1.26
C THR A 5 -10.55 11.07 0.55
N ILE A 6 -10.49 10.96 -0.78
CA ILE A 6 -9.39 11.52 -1.58
C ILE A 6 -9.34 13.05 -1.47
N ASP A 7 -10.47 13.74 -1.45
CA ASP A 7 -10.53 15.20 -1.29
C ASP A 7 -9.99 15.66 0.07
N ILE A 8 -10.26 14.92 1.15
CA ILE A 8 -9.69 15.19 2.47
C ILE A 8 -8.16 15.04 2.43
N TYR A 9 -7.65 13.92 1.93
CA TYR A 9 -6.20 13.70 1.81
C TYR A 9 -5.54 14.71 0.88
N ARG A 10 -6.19 15.09 -0.23
CA ARG A 10 -5.73 16.16 -1.11
C ARG A 10 -5.56 17.46 -0.36
N THR A 11 -6.59 17.89 0.37
CA THR A 11 -6.57 19.13 1.12
C THR A 11 -5.44 19.15 2.15
N LEU A 12 -5.30 18.09 2.96
CA LEU A 12 -4.25 17.95 3.96
C LEU A 12 -2.86 17.94 3.33
N SER A 13 -2.69 17.21 2.24
CA SER A 13 -1.40 17.11 1.54
C SER A 13 -0.94 18.43 0.95
N LEU A 14 -1.86 19.20 0.35
CA LEU A 14 -1.53 20.50 -0.25
C LEU A 14 -1.37 21.62 0.78
N GLN A 15 -2.09 21.55 1.91
CA GLN A 15 -1.95 22.52 3.00
C GLN A 15 -0.60 22.41 3.74
N SER A 16 0.00 21.23 3.76
CA SER A 16 1.30 21.01 4.41
C SER A 16 2.44 21.77 3.72
N ALA A 17 2.20 22.34 2.54
CA ALA A 17 3.19 23.06 1.71
C ALA A 17 4.56 22.38 1.69
N PRO A 18 4.62 21.09 1.31
CA PRO A 18 5.85 20.34 1.35
C PRO A 18 6.89 20.91 0.38
N SER A 19 8.15 20.75 0.71
CA SER A 19 9.26 21.10 -0.17
C SER A 19 9.45 20.02 -1.25
N SER A 20 10.21 20.36 -2.30
CA SER A 20 10.49 19.42 -3.41
C SER A 20 11.15 18.10 -2.99
N ASN A 21 11.67 17.99 -1.76
CA ASN A 21 12.30 16.79 -1.22
C ASN A 21 11.47 16.15 -0.09
N SER A 22 10.15 16.30 -0.13
CA SER A 22 9.25 15.76 0.89
C SER A 22 8.63 14.44 0.47
N LEU A 23 8.38 13.57 1.46
CA LEU A 23 7.57 12.39 1.34
C LEU A 23 6.26 12.60 2.11
N ILE A 24 5.15 12.58 1.39
CA ILE A 24 3.81 12.55 1.98
C ILE A 24 3.45 11.09 2.22
N VAL A 25 2.97 10.78 3.41
CA VAL A 25 2.56 9.41 3.77
C VAL A 25 1.09 9.41 4.14
N TRP A 26 0.30 8.58 3.45
CA TRP A 26 -1.08 8.30 3.81
C TRP A 26 -1.20 6.93 4.46
N PRO A 27 -2.23 6.70 5.27
CA PRO A 27 -2.41 5.44 5.97
C PRO A 27 -2.72 4.26 5.04
N GLU A 28 -2.79 3.07 5.65
CA GLU A 28 -3.29 1.84 5.03
C GLU A 28 -4.70 2.07 4.46
N THR A 29 -4.96 1.58 3.26
CA THR A 29 -6.26 1.70 2.56
C THR A 29 -6.78 3.14 2.40
N ALA A 30 -5.90 4.14 2.44
CA ALA A 30 -6.28 5.54 2.22
C ALA A 30 -6.90 5.76 0.83
N ALA A 31 -6.47 4.99 -0.17
CA ALA A 31 -7.10 4.89 -1.47
C ALA A 31 -7.91 3.59 -1.56
N PRO A 32 -9.21 3.58 -1.13
CA PRO A 32 -10.01 2.35 -1.03
C PRO A 32 -10.57 1.90 -2.40
N PHE A 33 -9.70 1.85 -3.40
CA PHE A 33 -9.96 1.39 -4.77
C PHE A 33 -8.67 0.81 -5.35
N TYR A 34 -8.76 0.08 -6.44
CA TYR A 34 -7.57 -0.47 -7.10
C TYR A 34 -6.85 0.62 -7.89
N PHE A 35 -5.75 1.15 -7.34
CA PHE A 35 -4.97 2.22 -7.95
C PHE A 35 -4.46 1.87 -9.36
N GLN A 36 -4.28 0.59 -9.67
CA GLN A 36 -3.86 0.09 -10.98
C GLN A 36 -4.92 0.27 -12.09
N GLN A 37 -6.16 0.60 -11.73
CA GLN A 37 -7.21 0.90 -12.69
C GLN A 37 -7.08 2.35 -13.14
N HIS A 38 -6.80 2.56 -14.43
CA HIS A 38 -6.71 3.88 -15.03
C HIS A 38 -8.11 4.54 -15.08
N ASN A 39 -8.44 5.29 -14.05
CA ASN A 39 -9.70 5.97 -13.88
C ASN A 39 -9.51 7.33 -13.21
N ALA A 40 -10.60 8.10 -13.07
CA ALA A 40 -10.58 9.43 -12.48
C ALA A 40 -10.00 9.45 -11.04
N MET A 41 -10.17 8.37 -10.28
CA MET A 41 -9.64 8.24 -8.92
C MET A 41 -8.11 8.13 -8.90
N GLN A 42 -7.54 7.32 -9.80
CA GLN A 42 -6.10 7.24 -9.98
C GLN A 42 -5.52 8.60 -10.37
N SER A 43 -6.12 9.26 -11.36
CA SER A 43 -5.69 10.59 -11.79
C SER A 43 -5.72 11.59 -10.65
N ALA A 44 -6.75 11.58 -9.81
CA ALA A 44 -6.84 12.47 -8.66
C ALA A 44 -5.70 12.27 -7.65
N VAL A 45 -5.27 11.02 -7.41
CA VAL A 45 -4.13 10.73 -6.52
C VAL A 45 -2.80 11.15 -7.17
N VAL A 46 -2.64 10.89 -8.46
CA VAL A 46 -1.45 11.31 -9.23
C VAL A 46 -1.31 12.83 -9.21
N ASP A 47 -2.40 13.57 -9.43
CA ASP A 47 -2.43 15.04 -9.38
C ASP A 47 -1.99 15.60 -8.02
N ILE A 48 -2.23 14.87 -6.93
CA ILE A 48 -1.78 15.30 -5.61
C ILE A 48 -0.25 15.25 -5.51
N ALA A 49 0.39 14.18 -5.97
CA ALA A 49 1.86 14.09 -6.00
C ALA A 49 2.46 15.22 -6.86
N ILE A 50 1.90 15.47 -8.05
CA ILE A 50 2.36 16.52 -8.95
C ILE A 50 2.18 17.92 -8.33
N ASN A 51 0.98 18.23 -7.84
CA ASN A 51 0.66 19.55 -7.32
C ASN A 51 1.39 19.85 -6.00
N SER A 52 1.65 18.85 -5.17
CA SER A 52 2.45 18.98 -3.95
C SER A 52 3.95 18.98 -4.21
N ARG A 53 4.38 18.59 -5.43
CA ARG A 53 5.80 18.40 -5.80
C ARG A 53 6.55 17.48 -4.82
N SER A 54 5.84 16.47 -4.31
CA SER A 54 6.35 15.57 -3.28
C SER A 54 6.15 14.14 -3.68
N ALA A 55 7.02 13.26 -3.21
CA ALA A 55 6.75 11.84 -3.29
C ALA A 55 5.53 11.51 -2.42
N LEU A 56 4.71 10.55 -2.85
CA LEU A 56 3.50 10.15 -2.15
C LEU A 56 3.49 8.63 -1.95
N LEU A 57 3.53 8.21 -0.67
CA LEU A 57 3.33 6.83 -0.26
C LEU A 57 1.90 6.68 0.28
N PHE A 58 1.15 5.70 -0.23
CA PHE A 58 -0.24 5.48 0.20
C PHE A 58 -0.66 4.01 0.12
N GLY A 59 -1.57 3.61 1.03
CA GLY A 59 -2.19 2.29 1.03
C GLY A 59 -3.36 2.19 0.05
N SER A 60 -3.40 1.11 -0.72
CA SER A 60 -4.48 0.78 -1.66
C SER A 60 -4.52 -0.73 -1.89
N PRO A 61 -5.68 -1.36 -2.04
CA PRO A 61 -5.74 -2.73 -2.53
C PRO A 61 -5.15 -2.82 -3.93
N SER A 62 -4.53 -3.94 -4.22
CA SER A 62 -4.00 -4.24 -5.54
C SER A 62 -4.41 -5.62 -6.03
N TYR A 63 -4.16 -5.92 -7.30
CA TYR A 63 -4.39 -7.24 -7.86
C TYR A 63 -3.33 -7.60 -8.89
N GLU A 64 -3.14 -8.93 -9.06
CA GLU A 64 -2.39 -9.53 -10.16
C GLU A 64 -3.29 -10.48 -10.93
N ARG A 65 -3.31 -10.35 -12.26
CA ARG A 65 -4.06 -11.24 -13.15
C ARG A 65 -3.15 -12.39 -13.58
N HIS A 66 -3.58 -13.58 -13.29
CA HIS A 66 -3.02 -14.84 -13.79
C HIS A 66 -3.93 -15.38 -14.91
N ARG A 67 -3.50 -16.42 -15.62
CA ARG A 67 -4.29 -16.98 -16.72
C ARG A 67 -5.68 -17.47 -16.28
N GLU A 68 -5.76 -18.05 -15.08
CA GLU A 68 -6.97 -18.73 -14.58
C GLU A 68 -7.62 -18.06 -13.37
N TYR A 69 -6.93 -17.11 -12.70
CA TYR A 69 -7.42 -16.46 -11.48
C TYR A 69 -6.86 -15.06 -11.29
N ILE A 70 -7.44 -14.33 -10.36
CA ILE A 70 -6.94 -13.02 -9.91
C ILE A 70 -6.49 -13.15 -8.46
N SER A 71 -5.30 -12.69 -8.14
CA SER A 71 -4.80 -12.54 -6.77
C SER A 71 -5.00 -11.10 -6.32
N TYR A 72 -5.49 -10.91 -5.10
CA TYR A 72 -5.66 -9.61 -4.48
C TYR A 72 -4.62 -9.44 -3.37
N MET A 73 -4.07 -8.26 -3.21
CA MET A 73 -3.09 -7.92 -2.17
C MET A 73 -3.47 -6.64 -1.45
N ASN A 74 -3.06 -6.55 -0.19
CA ASN A 74 -3.03 -5.30 0.56
C ASN A 74 -1.69 -4.63 0.28
N SER A 75 -1.71 -3.43 -0.31
CA SER A 75 -0.50 -2.86 -0.91
C SER A 75 -0.27 -1.41 -0.53
N ALA A 76 0.98 -1.00 -0.62
CA ALA A 76 1.42 0.38 -0.60
C ALA A 76 2.03 0.75 -1.95
N PHE A 77 1.65 1.89 -2.47
CA PHE A 77 2.16 2.46 -3.72
C PHE A 77 2.99 3.70 -3.43
N LEU A 78 4.07 3.88 -4.18
CA LEU A 78 4.94 5.04 -4.08
C LEU A 78 4.96 5.77 -5.42
N LEU A 79 4.49 7.02 -5.41
CA LEU A 79 4.60 7.93 -6.53
C LEU A 79 5.78 8.88 -6.34
N LYS A 80 6.43 9.23 -7.45
CA LYS A 80 7.40 10.31 -7.51
C LYS A 80 6.70 11.67 -7.58
N PRO A 81 7.43 12.79 -7.36
CA PRO A 81 6.87 14.14 -7.49
C PRO A 81 6.32 14.48 -8.87
N ASP A 82 6.74 13.77 -9.92
CA ASP A 82 6.21 13.90 -11.28
C ASP A 82 4.95 13.06 -11.54
N GLY A 83 4.44 12.36 -10.52
CA GLY A 83 3.28 11.48 -10.61
C GLY A 83 3.56 10.08 -11.15
N THR A 84 4.80 9.78 -11.53
CA THR A 84 5.16 8.43 -12.00
C THR A 84 5.22 7.44 -10.85
N LEU A 85 4.80 6.20 -11.12
CA LEU A 85 4.87 5.11 -10.13
C LEU A 85 6.32 4.65 -9.96
N SER A 86 6.87 4.84 -8.77
CA SER A 86 8.21 4.34 -8.41
C SER A 86 8.18 2.86 -8.08
N GLY A 87 7.16 2.40 -7.35
CA GLY A 87 7.05 1.01 -6.98
C GLY A 87 5.81 0.68 -6.15
N ARG A 88 5.64 -0.61 -5.88
CA ARG A 88 4.57 -1.16 -5.05
C ARG A 88 5.17 -2.17 -4.08
N TYR A 89 4.75 -2.09 -2.83
CA TYR A 89 4.99 -3.10 -1.81
C TYR A 89 3.68 -3.82 -1.51
N ASP A 90 3.69 -5.13 -1.48
CA ASP A 90 2.56 -5.97 -1.11
C ASP A 90 2.82 -6.57 0.27
N LYS A 91 1.87 -6.43 1.19
CA LYS A 91 1.96 -6.93 2.56
C LYS A 91 2.34 -8.40 2.59
N VAL A 92 3.42 -8.72 3.31
CA VAL A 92 3.97 -10.07 3.40
C VAL A 92 3.30 -10.87 4.51
N HIS A 93 3.15 -10.26 5.70
CA HIS A 93 2.50 -10.90 6.85
C HIS A 93 1.04 -10.49 6.96
N LEU A 94 0.18 -11.38 6.47
CA LEU A 94 -1.26 -11.20 6.54
C LEU A 94 -1.80 -11.54 7.93
N VAL A 95 -2.83 -10.81 8.37
CA VAL A 95 -3.50 -11.08 9.63
C VAL A 95 -4.53 -12.20 9.45
N PRO A 96 -4.39 -13.32 10.16
CA PRO A 96 -5.38 -14.41 10.12
C PRO A 96 -6.78 -13.91 10.48
N TYR A 97 -7.79 -14.41 9.79
CA TYR A 97 -9.22 -14.06 9.95
C TYR A 97 -9.59 -12.60 9.63
N GLY A 98 -8.60 -11.72 9.41
CA GLY A 98 -8.81 -10.35 8.94
C GLY A 98 -8.56 -10.20 7.45
N GLU A 99 -7.49 -10.79 6.95
CA GLU A 99 -7.03 -10.66 5.56
C GLU A 99 -7.03 -11.98 4.80
N TYR A 100 -7.00 -13.12 5.51
CA TYR A 100 -7.17 -14.44 4.91
C TYR A 100 -7.82 -15.41 5.92
N VAL A 101 -8.43 -16.48 5.40
CA VAL A 101 -9.01 -17.54 6.22
C VAL A 101 -8.06 -18.74 6.24
N PRO A 102 -7.42 -19.04 7.39
CA PRO A 102 -6.57 -20.22 7.51
C PRO A 102 -7.36 -21.51 7.27
N LEU A 103 -6.71 -22.53 6.68
CA LEU A 103 -7.28 -23.86 6.48
C LEU A 103 -8.57 -23.90 5.64
N ARG A 104 -8.86 -22.86 4.84
CA ARG A 104 -10.06 -22.81 3.99
C ARG A 104 -10.21 -24.02 3.08
N SER A 105 -9.10 -24.57 2.59
CA SER A 105 -9.08 -25.79 1.77
C SER A 105 -9.53 -27.05 2.52
N LEU A 106 -9.31 -27.09 3.84
CA LEU A 106 -9.72 -28.22 4.70
C LEU A 106 -11.14 -28.04 5.26
N PHE A 107 -11.58 -26.80 5.42
CA PHE A 107 -12.88 -26.46 6.03
C PHE A 107 -13.64 -25.44 5.18
N PRO A 108 -14.21 -25.81 4.04
CA PRO A 108 -14.85 -24.88 3.10
C PRO A 108 -16.07 -24.14 3.67
N PHE A 109 -16.65 -24.63 4.77
CA PHE A 109 -17.76 -23.97 5.46
C PHE A 109 -17.33 -22.73 6.29
N ILE A 110 -16.06 -22.63 6.69
CA ILE A 110 -15.55 -21.47 7.43
C ILE A 110 -15.62 -20.19 6.57
N GLY A 111 -15.39 -20.29 5.26
CA GLY A 111 -15.50 -19.17 4.34
C GLY A 111 -16.89 -18.54 4.26
N LYS A 112 -17.95 -19.27 4.65
CA LYS A 112 -19.33 -18.75 4.73
C LYS A 112 -19.62 -18.00 6.04
N LEU A 113 -18.88 -18.30 7.10
CA LEU A 113 -19.02 -17.66 8.42
C LEU A 113 -18.29 -16.31 8.48
N VAL A 114 -17.27 -16.12 7.65
CA VAL A 114 -16.45 -14.90 7.59
C VAL A 114 -16.76 -14.15 6.28
N ALA A 115 -18.03 -13.78 6.12
CA ALA A 115 -18.46 -12.97 4.98
C ALA A 115 -17.79 -11.59 5.05
N GLY A 116 -16.99 -11.25 4.02
CA GLY A 116 -16.31 -9.94 3.90
C GLY A 116 -14.81 -9.96 4.14
N VAL A 117 -14.22 -11.06 4.59
CA VAL A 117 -12.75 -11.22 4.63
C VAL A 117 -12.26 -11.51 3.22
N GLY A 118 -11.45 -10.60 2.67
CA GLY A 118 -10.76 -10.82 1.40
C GLY A 118 -9.75 -11.96 1.51
N ASP A 119 -9.67 -12.82 0.50
CA ASP A 119 -8.55 -13.76 0.36
C ASP A 119 -7.36 -13.00 -0.23
N PHE A 120 -6.71 -12.16 0.56
CA PHE A 120 -5.48 -11.53 0.13
C PHE A 120 -4.36 -12.56 0.00
N LYS A 121 -3.50 -12.34 -0.95
CA LYS A 121 -2.25 -13.07 -1.14
C LYS A 121 -1.12 -12.33 -0.47
N SER A 122 -0.22 -13.08 0.17
CA SER A 122 1.02 -12.57 0.71
C SER A 122 1.93 -12.03 -0.39
N GLY A 123 2.59 -10.89 -0.11
CA GLY A 123 3.64 -10.34 -0.96
C GLY A 123 4.87 -11.25 -1.04
N LYS A 124 5.75 -10.98 -2.01
CA LYS A 124 6.93 -11.82 -2.32
C LYS A 124 8.08 -11.66 -1.32
N GLY A 125 8.06 -10.62 -0.50
CA GLY A 125 9.10 -10.34 0.49
C GLY A 125 9.27 -8.85 0.76
N TYR A 126 10.17 -8.53 1.68
CA TYR A 126 10.45 -7.18 2.15
C TYR A 126 11.45 -6.47 1.23
N TYR A 127 11.00 -6.00 0.08
CA TYR A 127 11.82 -5.25 -0.89
C TYR A 127 11.61 -3.75 -0.70
N PRO A 128 12.70 -2.97 -0.46
CA PRO A 128 12.58 -1.53 -0.35
C PRO A 128 12.03 -0.91 -1.63
N LEU A 129 11.22 0.12 -1.48
CA LEU A 129 10.86 1.03 -2.56
C LEU A 129 11.94 2.10 -2.69
N THR A 130 12.11 2.65 -3.88
CA THR A 130 13.18 3.61 -4.15
C THR A 130 12.61 4.97 -4.52
N ILE A 131 13.11 6.02 -3.87
CA ILE A 131 12.89 7.42 -4.26
C ILE A 131 14.27 8.00 -4.54
N ASP A 132 14.54 8.35 -5.80
CA ASP A 132 15.85 8.78 -6.26
C ASP A 132 16.94 7.76 -5.86
N GLU A 133 17.86 8.13 -4.98
CA GLU A 133 18.93 7.25 -4.48
C GLU A 133 18.58 6.60 -3.12
N HIS A 134 17.42 6.94 -2.53
CA HIS A 134 17.03 6.50 -1.19
C HIS A 134 16.15 5.25 -1.20
N HIS A 135 16.40 4.37 -0.25
CA HIS A 135 15.68 3.11 -0.07
C HIS A 135 14.72 3.17 1.12
N LEU A 136 13.43 2.99 0.82
CA LEU A 136 12.34 3.07 1.77
C LEU A 136 11.78 1.68 2.08
N GLY A 137 11.92 1.20 3.31
CA GLY A 137 11.22 0.01 3.79
C GLY A 137 9.79 0.35 4.21
N VAL A 138 8.82 -0.34 3.62
CA VAL A 138 7.40 -0.13 3.92
C VAL A 138 6.84 -1.32 4.68
N LEU A 139 6.15 -1.03 5.76
CA LEU A 139 5.43 -2.00 6.58
C LEU A 139 3.95 -1.63 6.59
N ILE A 140 3.06 -2.63 6.60
CA ILE A 140 1.62 -2.40 6.62
C ILE A 140 1.04 -3.01 7.89
N CYS A 141 0.48 -2.12 8.75
CA CYS A 141 -0.26 -2.47 9.96
C CYS A 141 0.56 -3.35 10.92
N TYR A 142 0.12 -4.58 11.13
CA TYR A 142 0.73 -5.56 12.05
C TYR A 142 2.21 -5.85 11.75
N GLU A 143 2.68 -5.66 10.53
CA GLU A 143 4.10 -5.87 10.19
C GLU A 143 5.05 -4.97 10.98
N GLY A 144 4.56 -3.81 11.45
CA GLY A 144 5.35 -2.88 12.25
C GLY A 144 5.85 -3.43 13.59
N ILE A 145 5.24 -4.50 14.11
CA ILE A 145 5.69 -5.15 15.35
C ILE A 145 6.60 -6.36 15.10
N LEU A 146 6.86 -6.72 13.85
CA LEU A 146 7.66 -7.89 13.50
C LEU A 146 9.14 -7.50 13.33
N PRO A 147 10.03 -7.91 14.27
CA PRO A 147 11.43 -7.51 14.22
C PRO A 147 12.16 -8.08 12.99
N ASP A 148 11.71 -9.22 12.46
CA ASP A 148 12.33 -9.84 11.28
C ASP A 148 12.09 -9.03 10.01
N ALA A 149 10.95 -8.34 9.89
CA ALA A 149 10.68 -7.42 8.80
C ALA A 149 11.69 -6.27 8.77
N ALA A 150 11.92 -5.63 9.92
CA ALA A 150 12.89 -4.54 10.05
C ALA A 150 14.34 -5.01 9.76
N ARG A 151 14.72 -6.21 10.24
CA ARG A 151 16.03 -6.81 9.96
C ARG A 151 16.23 -7.06 8.46
N GLU A 152 15.20 -7.58 7.79
CA GLU A 152 15.27 -7.86 6.35
C GLU A 152 15.40 -6.57 5.54
N TYR A 153 14.66 -5.52 5.87
CA TYR A 153 14.83 -4.21 5.27
C TYR A 153 16.23 -3.63 5.50
N LYS A 154 16.78 -3.76 6.72
CA LYS A 154 18.15 -3.33 7.00
C LYS A 154 19.18 -4.07 6.16
N ARG A 155 19.02 -5.40 5.98
CA ARG A 155 19.91 -6.19 5.11
C ARG A 155 19.87 -5.76 3.65
N ARG A 156 18.74 -5.18 3.22
CA ARG A 156 18.51 -4.66 1.87
C ARG A 156 18.79 -3.17 1.75
N ASN A 157 19.52 -2.60 2.71
CA ASN A 157 19.94 -1.20 2.73
C ASN A 157 18.78 -0.19 2.77
N ALA A 158 17.62 -0.54 3.35
CA ALA A 158 16.61 0.45 3.64
C ALA A 158 17.15 1.48 4.65
N GLU A 159 16.97 2.76 4.34
CA GLU A 159 17.45 3.89 5.12
C GLU A 159 16.37 4.40 6.07
N LEU A 160 15.11 4.27 5.67
CA LEU A 160 13.94 4.69 6.43
C LEU A 160 12.91 3.55 6.44
N LEU A 161 12.30 3.32 7.61
CA LEU A 161 11.14 2.43 7.74
C LEU A 161 9.89 3.26 7.96
N VAL A 162 8.85 2.98 7.18
CA VAL A 162 7.53 3.61 7.31
C VAL A 162 6.49 2.53 7.54
N ASN A 163 5.75 2.63 8.64
CA ASN A 163 4.59 1.77 8.91
C ASN A 163 3.31 2.54 8.62
N ILE A 164 2.54 2.08 7.64
CA ILE A 164 1.21 2.61 7.36
C ILE A 164 0.15 1.72 8.01
N THR A 165 -0.76 2.31 8.74
CA THR A 165 -1.83 1.60 9.45
C THR A 165 -3.12 2.40 9.45
N ASN A 166 -4.23 1.73 9.64
CA ASN A 166 -5.56 2.32 9.73
C ASN A 166 -6.18 2.06 11.10
#